data_53437c43fdb501a9c5e614591f6eff56
#
_entry.id   53437c43fdb501a9c5e614591f6eff56
#
_cell.length_a   1.000
_cell.length_b   1.000
_cell.length_c   1.000
_cell.angle_alpha   90.00
_cell.angle_beta   90.00
_cell.angle_gamma   90.00
#
_symmetry.space_group_name_H-M   'P 1'
#
loop_
_entity.id
_entity.type
_entity.pdbx_description
1 polymer ?
#
loop_
_entity_poly.entity_id
_entity_poly.type
_entity_poly.pdbx_seq_one_letter_code
_entity_poly.pdbx_strand_id
1 'polypeptide(L)'
;MKSFLEIYTLASQSVHQVLQADTLIEAPNWEPSGQSLLINGGGRLYRVPLDAPRMIPVDTGFAQSLNNDHGISPDGSLIVISNHRDRGSEMFLLPASGGEPRLISPDAPSWWHGWSPDGQTLAYVAARGGRRVIDVYTIGVNGGPETRLTQGEGHCDGPDYAPDGSQIYYNCDRDGHAQIWVMGADGSNQRKLFADDQVNWFPHPSPDGAHLLYLAYPTGTTGHPANLPVALCLANPDGTHRRRVLEFTGGQGTINVPCWSPDSSAFAY
;
A
#
# COMPACT_ATOMS: atom_id res chain seq x y z
N MET A 1 -14.36 -1.26 -19.18
CA MET A 1 -13.25 -0.53 -18.52
C MET A 1 -11.96 -1.24 -18.92
N LYS A 2 -10.90 -0.50 -19.19
CA LYS A 2 -9.58 -1.09 -19.40
C LYS A 2 -8.67 -0.63 -18.28
N SER A 3 -7.88 -1.56 -17.74
CA SER A 3 -6.82 -1.27 -16.78
C SER A 3 -5.48 -1.71 -17.35
N PHE A 4 -4.44 -1.01 -16.97
CA PHE A 4 -3.08 -1.26 -17.40
C PHE A 4 -2.22 -1.49 -16.16
N LEU A 5 -1.42 -2.55 -16.19
CA LEU A 5 -0.35 -2.78 -15.23
C LEU A 5 0.94 -2.32 -15.88
N GLU A 6 1.58 -1.34 -15.29
CA GLU A 6 2.74 -0.69 -15.86
C GLU A 6 3.89 -0.62 -14.86
N ILE A 7 5.12 -0.58 -15.36
CA ILE A 7 6.35 -0.42 -14.58
C ILE A 7 7.07 0.84 -15.06
N TYR A 8 7.40 1.71 -14.11
CA TYR A 8 8.27 2.85 -14.34
C TYR A 8 9.70 2.53 -13.91
N THR A 9 10.68 2.71 -14.80
CA THR A 9 12.12 2.49 -14.52
C THR A 9 12.80 3.82 -14.25
N LEU A 10 13.50 3.95 -13.11
CA LEU A 10 14.10 5.20 -12.68
C LEU A 10 15.22 5.68 -13.61
N ALA A 11 16.13 4.80 -13.98
CA ALA A 11 17.32 5.16 -14.76
C ALA A 11 16.98 5.66 -16.17
N SER A 12 16.04 5.02 -16.86
CA SER A 12 15.61 5.40 -18.21
C SER A 12 14.45 6.40 -18.22
N GLN A 13 13.79 6.61 -17.08
CA GLN A 13 12.57 7.42 -16.96
C GLN A 13 11.48 6.98 -17.96
N SER A 14 11.36 5.68 -18.16
CA SER A 14 10.45 5.10 -19.14
C SER A 14 9.41 4.20 -18.49
N VAL A 15 8.26 4.11 -19.12
CA VAL A 15 7.15 3.23 -18.75
C VAL A 15 7.17 2.00 -19.66
N HIS A 16 7.00 0.84 -19.05
CA HIS A 16 6.79 -0.42 -19.73
C HIS A 16 5.43 -1.00 -19.34
N GLN A 17 4.53 -1.21 -20.30
CA GLN A 17 3.26 -1.88 -20.08
C GLN A 17 3.47 -3.39 -19.95
N VAL A 18 3.18 -3.94 -18.77
CA VAL A 18 3.29 -5.37 -18.46
C VAL A 18 2.05 -6.12 -18.93
N LEU A 19 0.87 -5.59 -18.58
CA LEU A 19 -0.41 -6.27 -18.84
C LEU A 19 -1.51 -5.25 -19.12
N GLN A 20 -2.44 -5.61 -20.02
CA GLN A 20 -3.73 -4.93 -20.18
C GLN A 20 -4.83 -5.91 -19.82
N ALA A 21 -5.79 -5.45 -19.01
CA ALA A 21 -6.97 -6.20 -18.63
C ALA A 21 -8.25 -5.46 -19.05
N ASP A 22 -9.30 -6.19 -19.44
CA ASP A 22 -10.63 -5.65 -19.75
C ASP A 22 -11.51 -5.55 -18.49
N THR A 23 -10.91 -5.71 -17.32
CA THR A 23 -11.50 -5.59 -15.98
C THR A 23 -10.64 -4.70 -15.12
N LEU A 24 -11.19 -4.20 -14.01
CA LEU A 24 -10.42 -3.49 -13.00
C LEU A 24 -9.36 -4.42 -12.40
N ILE A 25 -8.10 -3.98 -12.42
CA ILE A 25 -6.99 -4.53 -11.65
C ILE A 25 -6.33 -3.39 -10.88
N GLU A 26 -5.81 -3.68 -9.69
CA GLU A 26 -5.36 -2.66 -8.74
C GLU A 26 -4.17 -3.14 -7.92
N ALA A 27 -3.43 -2.17 -7.33
CA ALA A 27 -2.48 -2.34 -6.24
C ALA A 27 -1.37 -3.38 -6.53
N PRO A 28 -0.52 -3.13 -7.54
CA PRO A 28 0.58 -4.03 -7.82
C PRO A 28 1.59 -4.06 -6.66
N ASN A 29 1.85 -5.25 -6.13
CA ASN A 29 2.82 -5.49 -5.09
C ASN A 29 3.91 -6.42 -5.63
N TRP A 30 5.18 -6.01 -5.57
CA TRP A 30 6.27 -6.78 -6.13
C TRP A 30 6.69 -7.93 -5.21
N GLU A 31 6.87 -9.13 -5.77
CA GLU A 31 7.41 -10.25 -5.02
C GLU A 31 8.92 -10.07 -4.77
N PRO A 32 9.46 -10.54 -3.63
CA PRO A 32 10.88 -10.40 -3.29
C PRO A 32 11.84 -11.02 -4.30
N SER A 33 11.37 -11.98 -5.09
CA SER A 33 12.15 -12.57 -6.20
C SER A 33 12.43 -11.59 -7.34
N GLY A 34 11.66 -10.50 -7.45
CA GLY A 34 11.68 -9.58 -8.58
C GLY A 34 11.06 -10.14 -9.88
N GLN A 35 10.50 -11.37 -9.85
CA GLN A 35 10.05 -12.05 -11.06
C GLN A 35 8.54 -11.94 -11.31
N SER A 36 7.78 -11.52 -10.32
CA SER A 36 6.31 -11.46 -10.40
C SER A 36 5.76 -10.28 -9.62
N LEU A 37 4.56 -9.88 -9.97
CA LEU A 37 3.71 -8.95 -9.24
C LEU A 37 2.48 -9.68 -8.69
N LEU A 38 2.02 -9.30 -7.49
CA LEU A 38 0.66 -9.57 -7.03
C LEU A 38 -0.23 -8.39 -7.38
N ILE A 39 -1.44 -8.65 -7.85
CA ILE A 39 -2.49 -7.66 -8.11
C ILE A 39 -3.84 -8.20 -7.65
N ASN A 40 -4.77 -7.32 -7.31
CA ASN A 40 -6.15 -7.73 -7.12
C ASN A 40 -7.04 -7.30 -8.29
N GLY A 41 -8.16 -8.00 -8.44
CA GLY A 41 -9.19 -7.67 -9.42
C GLY A 41 -10.45 -8.50 -9.20
N GLY A 42 -11.62 -7.87 -9.22
CA GLY A 42 -12.89 -8.56 -8.99
C GLY A 42 -13.02 -9.31 -7.67
N GLY A 43 -12.38 -8.80 -6.60
CA GLY A 43 -12.36 -9.42 -5.28
C GLY A 43 -11.41 -10.63 -5.16
N ARG A 44 -10.54 -10.84 -6.13
CA ARG A 44 -9.58 -11.95 -6.20
C ARG A 44 -8.15 -11.46 -6.25
N LEU A 45 -7.21 -12.32 -5.89
CA LEU A 45 -5.78 -12.09 -5.98
C LEU A 45 -5.20 -12.85 -7.17
N TYR A 46 -4.27 -12.22 -7.87
CA TYR A 46 -3.58 -12.81 -9.01
C TYR A 46 -2.08 -12.55 -8.90
N ARG A 47 -1.30 -13.53 -9.38
CA ARG A 47 0.13 -13.39 -9.66
C ARG A 47 0.34 -13.13 -11.14
N VAL A 48 1.20 -12.17 -11.46
CA VAL A 48 1.57 -11.82 -12.83
C VAL A 48 3.07 -12.03 -13.00
N PRO A 49 3.54 -13.14 -13.61
CA PRO A 49 4.95 -13.34 -13.96
C PRO A 49 5.39 -12.28 -15.00
N LEU A 50 6.58 -11.72 -14.83
CA LEU A 50 7.07 -10.65 -15.71
C LEU A 50 7.68 -11.18 -17.02
N ASP A 51 8.14 -12.44 -17.06
CA ASP A 51 8.67 -13.10 -18.26
C ASP A 51 7.57 -13.55 -19.23
N ALA A 52 6.36 -13.83 -18.73
CA ALA A 52 5.20 -14.26 -19.51
C ALA A 52 3.90 -13.69 -18.89
N PRO A 53 3.66 -12.36 -19.04
CA PRO A 53 2.61 -11.66 -18.30
C PRO A 53 1.21 -12.22 -18.57
N ARG A 54 0.58 -12.71 -17.51
CA ARG A 54 -0.81 -13.17 -17.47
C ARG A 54 -1.31 -13.22 -16.04
N MET A 55 -2.60 -13.08 -15.84
CA MET A 55 -3.22 -13.19 -14.52
C MET A 55 -3.35 -14.67 -14.13
N ILE A 56 -2.57 -15.11 -13.14
CA ILE A 56 -2.64 -16.46 -12.56
C ILE A 56 -3.34 -16.33 -11.22
N PRO A 57 -4.53 -16.95 -11.02
CA PRO A 57 -5.24 -16.86 -9.75
C PRO A 57 -4.40 -17.43 -8.60
N VAL A 58 -4.39 -16.74 -7.47
CA VAL A 58 -3.88 -17.24 -6.20
C VAL A 58 -5.07 -17.81 -5.42
N ASP A 59 -4.95 -19.02 -4.93
CA ASP A 59 -5.98 -19.61 -4.06
C ASP A 59 -5.99 -18.86 -2.72
N THR A 60 -7.11 -18.22 -2.40
CA THR A 60 -7.32 -17.49 -1.14
C THR A 60 -8.46 -18.13 -0.32
N GLY A 61 -8.75 -19.42 -0.54
CA GLY A 61 -9.78 -20.18 0.16
C GLY A 61 -11.13 -19.47 0.11
N PHE A 62 -11.73 -19.23 1.28
CA PHE A 62 -13.02 -18.54 1.40
C PHE A 62 -12.95 -17.04 1.07
N ALA A 63 -11.77 -16.40 1.12
CA ALA A 63 -11.62 -14.96 0.96
C ALA A 63 -11.74 -14.56 -0.52
N GLN A 64 -12.92 -14.12 -0.93
CA GLN A 64 -13.29 -13.84 -2.31
C GLN A 64 -13.92 -12.47 -2.51
N SER A 65 -13.75 -11.58 -1.52
CA SER A 65 -14.21 -10.20 -1.54
C SER A 65 -13.05 -9.28 -1.12
N LEU A 66 -11.88 -9.51 -1.75
CA LEU A 66 -10.67 -8.74 -1.45
C LEU A 66 -10.83 -7.30 -1.93
N ASN A 67 -10.32 -6.38 -1.13
CA ASN A 67 -10.03 -5.03 -1.59
C ASN A 67 -8.59 -4.96 -2.13
N ASN A 68 -8.09 -3.76 -2.39
CA ASN A 68 -6.76 -3.54 -2.96
C ASN A 68 -5.61 -3.57 -1.92
N ASP A 69 -5.89 -3.87 -0.64
CA ASP A 69 -4.88 -3.89 0.42
C ASP A 69 -4.36 -5.31 0.64
N HIS A 70 -3.32 -5.65 -0.06
CA HIS A 70 -2.65 -6.95 0.02
C HIS A 70 -1.14 -6.79 -0.15
N GLY A 71 -0.37 -7.79 0.28
CA GLY A 71 1.07 -7.78 0.06
C GLY A 71 1.76 -9.06 0.52
N ILE A 72 2.95 -9.28 -0.03
CA ILE A 72 3.80 -10.41 0.32
C ILE A 72 4.80 -10.02 1.41
N SER A 73 5.12 -10.97 2.30
CA SER A 73 6.13 -10.79 3.34
C SER A 73 7.54 -10.59 2.76
N PRO A 74 8.46 -9.91 3.46
CA PRO A 74 9.82 -9.66 2.98
C PRO A 74 10.60 -10.93 2.62
N ASP A 75 10.32 -12.07 3.27
CA ASP A 75 10.90 -13.37 2.98
C ASP A 75 10.17 -14.14 1.87
N GLY A 76 9.06 -13.62 1.36
CA GLY A 76 8.26 -14.24 0.31
C GLY A 76 7.43 -15.45 0.75
N SER A 77 7.33 -15.74 2.04
CA SER A 77 6.66 -16.96 2.55
C SER A 77 5.17 -16.80 2.79
N LEU A 78 4.71 -15.58 3.09
CA LEU A 78 3.32 -15.26 3.45
C LEU A 78 2.75 -14.15 2.56
N ILE A 79 1.43 -14.18 2.39
CA ILE A 79 0.65 -13.07 1.84
C ILE A 79 -0.31 -12.60 2.92
N VAL A 80 -0.45 -11.29 3.06
CA VAL A 80 -1.54 -10.66 3.80
C VAL A 80 -2.58 -10.16 2.80
N ILE A 81 -3.85 -10.30 3.14
CA ILE A 81 -5.00 -9.83 2.37
C ILE A 81 -5.99 -9.13 3.29
N SER A 82 -6.67 -8.12 2.77
CA SER A 82 -7.84 -7.52 3.41
C SER A 82 -9.09 -7.97 2.66
N ASN A 83 -10.02 -8.62 3.36
CA ASN A 83 -11.23 -9.21 2.78
C ASN A 83 -12.49 -8.68 3.47
N HIS A 84 -13.48 -8.27 2.68
CA HIS A 84 -14.76 -7.82 3.21
C HIS A 84 -15.60 -8.99 3.72
N ARG A 85 -16.16 -8.81 4.94
CA ARG A 85 -17.12 -9.70 5.59
C ARG A 85 -18.23 -8.88 6.25
N ASP A 86 -19.12 -9.55 6.97
CA ASP A 86 -20.31 -8.92 7.60
C ASP A 86 -19.99 -7.72 8.50
N ARG A 87 -18.84 -7.75 9.20
CA ARG A 87 -18.39 -6.68 10.09
C ARG A 87 -17.54 -5.59 9.40
N GLY A 88 -17.28 -5.73 8.11
CA GLY A 88 -16.39 -4.86 7.33
C GLY A 88 -15.14 -5.58 6.83
N SER A 89 -14.08 -4.84 6.50
CA SER A 89 -12.80 -5.41 6.08
C SER A 89 -12.07 -6.05 7.26
N GLU A 90 -11.54 -7.24 7.08
CA GLU A 90 -10.72 -7.98 8.05
C GLU A 90 -9.42 -8.45 7.37
N MET A 91 -8.33 -8.48 8.14
CA MET A 91 -7.02 -8.89 7.62
C MET A 91 -6.77 -10.37 7.89
N PHE A 92 -6.24 -11.05 6.86
CA PHE A 92 -5.90 -12.47 6.91
C PHE A 92 -4.49 -12.71 6.39
N LEU A 93 -3.85 -13.76 6.89
CA LEU A 93 -2.58 -14.28 6.41
C LEU A 93 -2.77 -15.65 5.80
N LEU A 94 -2.06 -15.93 4.71
CA LEU A 94 -2.02 -17.23 4.06
C LEU A 94 -0.61 -17.50 3.51
N PRO A 95 -0.26 -18.77 3.21
CA PRO A 95 1.00 -19.09 2.52
C PRO A 95 1.09 -18.37 1.17
N ALA A 96 2.29 -17.97 0.75
CA ALA A 96 2.50 -17.33 -0.56
C ALA A 96 2.12 -18.24 -1.74
N SER A 97 2.11 -19.57 -1.53
CA SER A 97 1.57 -20.54 -2.49
C SER A 97 0.05 -20.57 -2.63
N GLY A 98 -0.66 -19.81 -1.78
CA GLY A 98 -2.10 -19.87 -1.64
C GLY A 98 -2.56 -20.90 -0.60
N GLY A 99 -3.86 -20.93 -0.33
CA GLY A 99 -4.52 -21.83 0.60
C GLY A 99 -5.49 -21.12 1.54
N GLU A 100 -5.85 -21.79 2.63
CA GLU A 100 -6.86 -21.30 3.58
C GLU A 100 -6.29 -20.14 4.43
N PRO A 101 -6.92 -18.94 4.39
CA PRO A 101 -6.43 -17.76 5.11
C PRO A 101 -6.77 -17.80 6.60
N ARG A 102 -5.85 -17.37 7.44
CA ARG A 102 -5.98 -17.24 8.90
C ARG A 102 -6.23 -15.78 9.28
N LEU A 103 -7.30 -15.54 10.04
CA LEU A 103 -7.62 -14.20 10.58
C LEU A 103 -6.48 -13.68 11.46
N ILE A 104 -6.10 -12.41 11.26
CA ILE A 104 -5.06 -11.73 12.02
C ILE A 104 -5.59 -10.50 12.75
N SER A 105 -6.50 -9.71 12.16
CA SER A 105 -7.06 -8.53 12.81
C SER A 105 -7.96 -8.92 13.99
N PRO A 106 -7.81 -8.26 15.16
CA PRO A 106 -8.62 -8.57 16.34
C PRO A 106 -10.04 -8.06 16.21
N ASP A 107 -10.26 -7.00 15.40
CA ASP A 107 -11.55 -6.37 15.18
C ASP A 107 -11.66 -5.81 13.75
N ALA A 108 -12.86 -5.38 13.37
CA ALA A 108 -13.19 -4.83 12.06
C ALA A 108 -13.82 -3.43 12.19
N PRO A 109 -13.64 -2.54 11.21
CA PRO A 109 -12.87 -2.75 10.00
C PRO A 109 -11.36 -2.55 10.20
N SER A 110 -10.57 -3.29 9.41
CA SER A 110 -9.11 -3.21 9.36
C SER A 110 -8.64 -3.40 7.92
N TRP A 111 -7.63 -2.61 7.48
CA TRP A 111 -7.06 -2.63 6.14
C TRP A 111 -5.54 -2.63 6.22
N TRP A 112 -4.90 -3.60 5.57
CA TRP A 112 -3.45 -3.75 5.60
C TRP A 112 -2.76 -2.74 4.67
N HIS A 113 -1.51 -2.33 5.03
CA HIS A 113 -0.68 -1.48 4.17
C HIS A 113 0.81 -1.85 4.14
N GLY A 114 1.43 -2.27 5.24
CA GLY A 114 2.86 -2.47 5.25
C GLY A 114 3.34 -3.62 6.13
N TRP A 115 4.46 -4.23 5.72
CA TRP A 115 5.25 -5.17 6.53
C TRP A 115 6.40 -4.45 7.19
N SER A 116 6.73 -4.79 8.45
CA SER A 116 8.05 -4.46 8.98
C SER A 116 9.13 -5.23 8.20
N PRO A 117 10.35 -4.66 8.02
CA PRO A 117 11.40 -5.31 7.23
C PRO A 117 11.83 -6.68 7.75
N ASP A 118 11.68 -6.93 9.05
CA ASP A 118 11.95 -8.24 9.68
C ASP A 118 10.79 -9.26 9.52
N GLY A 119 9.67 -8.84 8.90
CA GLY A 119 8.49 -9.67 8.69
C GLY A 119 7.71 -10.04 9.96
N GLN A 120 7.99 -9.41 11.12
CA GLN A 120 7.36 -9.76 12.38
C GLN A 120 6.14 -8.92 12.74
N THR A 121 5.97 -7.77 12.10
CA THR A 121 4.90 -6.81 12.40
C THR A 121 4.21 -6.33 11.12
N LEU A 122 2.90 -6.15 11.21
CA LEU A 122 2.06 -5.55 10.18
C LEU A 122 1.68 -4.14 10.60
N ALA A 123 1.83 -3.17 9.68
CA ALA A 123 1.22 -1.85 9.79
C ALA A 123 -0.08 -1.84 8.96
N TYR A 124 -1.12 -1.28 9.55
CA TYR A 124 -2.44 -1.27 8.95
C TYR A 124 -3.26 -0.10 9.45
N VAL A 125 -4.42 0.13 8.87
CA VAL A 125 -5.35 1.13 9.36
C VAL A 125 -6.66 0.50 9.80
N ALA A 126 -7.30 1.15 10.76
CA ALA A 126 -8.53 0.64 11.34
C ALA A 126 -9.40 1.76 11.93
N ALA A 127 -10.72 1.51 11.97
CA ALA A 127 -11.65 2.28 12.77
C ALA A 127 -12.05 1.48 14.01
N ARG A 128 -11.96 2.08 15.17
CA ARG A 128 -12.24 1.41 16.46
C ARG A 128 -13.24 2.18 17.31
N GLY A 129 -13.97 1.46 18.17
CA GLY A 129 -14.92 2.04 19.13
C GLY A 129 -16.11 2.76 18.48
N GLY A 130 -16.56 2.30 17.31
CA GLY A 130 -17.69 2.89 16.57
C GLY A 130 -17.39 4.28 15.98
N ARG A 131 -16.15 4.72 16.00
CA ARG A 131 -15.70 5.97 15.38
C ARG A 131 -15.51 5.77 13.89
N ARG A 132 -15.79 6.82 13.09
CA ARG A 132 -15.51 6.84 11.64
C ARG A 132 -14.09 7.32 11.32
N VAL A 133 -13.28 7.55 12.36
CA VAL A 133 -11.91 8.01 12.21
C VAL A 133 -11.01 6.82 11.97
N ILE A 134 -10.20 6.90 10.94
CA ILE A 134 -9.21 5.89 10.55
C ILE A 134 -7.88 6.27 11.18
N ASP A 135 -7.28 5.34 11.89
CA ASP A 135 -5.98 5.49 12.55
C ASP A 135 -5.02 4.39 12.14
N VAL A 136 -3.73 4.69 12.25
CA VAL A 136 -2.65 3.72 12.03
C VAL A 136 -2.48 2.84 13.27
N TYR A 137 -2.37 1.55 13.03
CA TYR A 137 -2.13 0.50 14.02
C TYR A 137 -0.99 -0.42 13.58
N THR A 138 -0.43 -1.13 14.55
CA THR A 138 0.45 -2.27 14.29
C THR A 138 -0.03 -3.50 15.05
N ILE A 139 0.31 -4.69 14.51
CA ILE A 139 0.02 -5.98 15.13
C ILE A 139 1.12 -6.98 14.77
N GLY A 140 1.47 -7.86 15.68
CA GLY A 140 2.41 -8.95 15.39
C GLY A 140 1.87 -9.91 14.33
N VAL A 141 2.74 -10.48 13.48
CA VAL A 141 2.36 -11.43 12.42
C VAL A 141 1.64 -12.68 12.96
N ASN A 142 1.84 -13.01 14.21
CA ASN A 142 1.15 -14.11 14.88
C ASN A 142 -0.19 -13.70 15.54
N GLY A 143 -0.59 -12.44 15.39
CA GLY A 143 -1.75 -11.86 16.08
C GLY A 143 -1.39 -11.38 17.50
N GLY A 144 -2.41 -11.24 18.33
CA GLY A 144 -2.26 -10.71 19.69
C GLY A 144 -2.82 -9.27 19.81
N PRO A 145 -2.36 -8.49 20.79
CA PRO A 145 -2.84 -7.13 20.99
C PRO A 145 -2.36 -6.21 19.85
N GLU A 146 -3.27 -5.37 19.37
CA GLU A 146 -2.93 -4.28 18.46
C GLU A 146 -2.39 -3.06 19.22
N THR A 147 -1.50 -2.32 18.58
CA THR A 147 -0.98 -1.04 19.11
C THR A 147 -1.45 0.09 18.20
N ARG A 148 -2.19 1.04 18.76
CA ARG A 148 -2.62 2.24 18.05
C ARG A 148 -1.50 3.28 18.04
N LEU A 149 -1.11 3.75 16.86
CA LEU A 149 0.00 4.71 16.70
C LEU A 149 -0.48 6.16 16.52
N THR A 150 -1.66 6.39 15.90
CA THR A 150 -2.25 7.73 15.77
C THR A 150 -3.49 7.88 16.65
N GLN A 151 -3.89 9.12 17.03
CA GLN A 151 -4.81 9.35 18.14
C GLN A 151 -6.17 9.95 17.73
N GLY A 152 -6.63 9.71 16.49
CA GLY A 152 -7.96 10.16 16.05
C GLY A 152 -8.05 11.64 15.70
N GLU A 153 -6.95 12.24 15.28
CA GLU A 153 -6.86 13.66 14.95
C GLU A 153 -7.24 13.97 13.50
N GLY A 154 -7.45 12.93 12.68
CA GLY A 154 -7.81 13.00 11.26
C GLY A 154 -7.90 11.60 10.65
N HIS A 155 -8.14 11.52 9.34
CA HIS A 155 -8.02 10.27 8.58
C HIS A 155 -6.54 10.03 8.27
N CYS A 156 -5.92 9.09 9.00
CA CYS A 156 -4.53 8.68 8.78
C CYS A 156 -4.51 7.31 8.11
N ASP A 157 -3.76 7.17 7.00
CA ASP A 157 -3.85 6.01 6.12
C ASP A 157 -2.48 5.68 5.48
N GLY A 158 -2.38 4.56 4.76
CA GLY A 158 -1.24 4.16 3.95
C GLY A 158 0.08 4.02 4.71
N PRO A 159 0.13 3.40 5.92
CA PRO A 159 1.39 3.26 6.65
C PRO A 159 2.32 2.26 5.97
N ASP A 160 3.57 2.68 5.71
CA ASP A 160 4.63 1.82 5.21
C ASP A 160 5.94 2.04 5.97
N TYR A 161 6.65 0.95 6.25
CA TYR A 161 7.89 1.01 7.02
C TYR A 161 9.07 1.53 6.20
N ALA A 162 9.92 2.34 6.83
CA ALA A 162 11.26 2.56 6.31
C ALA A 162 12.03 1.23 6.23
N PRO A 163 12.93 1.04 5.24
CA PRO A 163 13.62 -0.23 5.04
C PRO A 163 14.52 -0.67 6.20
N ASP A 164 14.93 0.27 7.06
CA ASP A 164 15.66 -0.02 8.31
C ASP A 164 14.76 -0.35 9.51
N GLY A 165 13.43 -0.27 9.33
CA GLY A 165 12.44 -0.53 10.36
C GLY A 165 12.29 0.55 11.44
N SER A 166 13.05 1.65 11.36
CA SER A 166 13.08 2.68 12.40
C SER A 166 11.89 3.63 12.37
N GLN A 167 11.26 3.79 11.20
CA GLN A 167 10.20 4.75 10.96
C GLN A 167 9.04 4.13 10.18
N ILE A 168 7.88 4.79 10.26
CA ILE A 168 6.69 4.53 9.43
C ILE A 168 6.31 5.83 8.73
N TYR A 169 6.25 5.81 7.39
CA TYR A 169 5.65 6.85 6.58
C TYR A 169 4.15 6.59 6.48
N TYR A 170 3.34 7.63 6.46
CA TYR A 170 1.89 7.53 6.32
C TYR A 170 1.32 8.84 5.79
N ASN A 171 0.08 8.86 5.37
CA ASN A 171 -0.61 10.11 5.08
C ASN A 171 -1.68 10.41 6.14
N CYS A 172 -1.93 11.69 6.40
CA CYS A 172 -2.96 12.11 7.34
C CYS A 172 -3.51 13.49 6.97
N ASP A 173 -4.82 13.70 7.16
CA ASP A 173 -5.51 14.95 6.84
C ASP A 173 -5.76 15.85 8.07
N ARG A 174 -5.14 15.54 9.22
CA ARG A 174 -5.34 16.26 10.50
C ARG A 174 -5.16 17.79 10.43
N ASP A 175 -4.40 18.27 9.46
CA ASP A 175 -4.16 19.71 9.25
C ASP A 175 -4.93 20.27 8.05
N GLY A 176 -6.04 19.62 7.64
CA GLY A 176 -6.97 20.11 6.62
C GLY A 176 -7.13 19.23 5.39
N HIS A 177 -6.05 18.74 4.79
CA HIS A 177 -6.08 17.76 3.70
C HIS A 177 -4.91 16.79 3.83
N ALA A 178 -5.01 15.64 3.17
CA ALA A 178 -4.01 14.59 3.30
C ALA A 178 -2.63 15.04 2.83
N GLN A 179 -1.66 14.90 3.70
CA GLN A 179 -0.24 15.19 3.48
C GLN A 179 0.58 14.00 3.98
N ILE A 180 1.85 13.93 3.53
CA ILE A 180 2.74 12.86 3.99
C ILE A 180 3.35 13.22 5.34
N TRP A 181 3.32 12.25 6.24
CA TRP A 181 3.84 12.28 7.60
C TRP A 181 4.83 11.15 7.81
N VAL A 182 5.63 11.28 8.86
CA VAL A 182 6.53 10.23 9.33
C VAL A 182 6.52 10.19 10.85
N MET A 183 6.68 9.00 11.41
CA MET A 183 6.81 8.76 12.87
C MET A 183 7.84 7.67 13.14
N GLY A 184 8.29 7.55 14.39
CA GLY A 184 9.01 6.37 14.84
C GLY A 184 8.15 5.12 14.70
N ALA A 185 8.74 3.94 14.55
CA ALA A 185 8.00 2.67 14.43
C ALA A 185 7.12 2.36 15.66
N ASP A 186 7.40 2.99 16.80
CA ASP A 186 6.62 2.96 18.02
C ASP A 186 5.51 4.02 18.12
N GLY A 187 5.31 4.82 17.06
CA GLY A 187 4.36 5.94 17.00
C GLY A 187 4.87 7.26 17.57
N SER A 188 6.11 7.31 18.03
CA SER A 188 6.73 8.53 18.57
C SER A 188 7.13 9.52 17.48
N ASN A 189 7.40 10.78 17.88
CA ASN A 189 8.00 11.81 17.02
C ASN A 189 7.24 12.06 15.70
N GLN A 190 5.92 12.01 15.73
CA GLN A 190 5.07 12.27 14.57
C GLN A 190 5.31 13.67 14.03
N ARG A 191 5.64 13.77 12.76
CA ARG A 191 5.82 15.05 12.08
C ARG A 191 5.36 15.00 10.64
N LYS A 192 4.81 16.11 10.16
CA LYS A 192 4.55 16.29 8.73
C LYS A 192 5.89 16.33 8.00
N LEU A 193 6.03 15.54 6.95
CA LEU A 193 7.27 15.47 6.18
C LEU A 193 7.44 16.70 5.29
N PHE A 194 6.35 17.10 4.62
CA PHE A 194 6.24 18.32 3.84
C PHE A 194 4.78 18.76 3.73
N ALA A 195 4.54 19.95 3.23
CA ALA A 195 3.20 20.45 2.91
C ALA A 195 3.21 21.17 1.55
N ASP A 196 2.14 21.00 0.79
CA ASP A 196 1.83 21.74 -0.43
C ASP A 196 0.29 21.79 -0.63
N ASP A 197 -0.16 22.35 -1.76
CA ASP A 197 -1.59 22.48 -2.06
C ASP A 197 -2.22 21.21 -2.61
N GLN A 198 -1.43 20.18 -2.90
CA GLN A 198 -1.92 18.90 -3.41
C GLN A 198 -2.38 17.99 -2.27
N VAL A 199 -3.19 17.00 -2.60
CA VAL A 199 -3.67 16.01 -1.64
C VAL A 199 -2.85 14.73 -1.83
N ASN A 200 -1.95 14.44 -0.88
CA ASN A 200 -0.89 13.46 -1.01
C ASN A 200 -1.19 12.18 -0.23
N TRP A 201 -1.11 11.00 -0.91
CA TRP A 201 -1.50 9.69 -0.40
C TRP A 201 -0.44 8.61 -0.64
N PHE A 202 -0.47 7.56 0.17
CA PHE A 202 0.25 6.29 0.01
C PHE A 202 1.77 6.46 -0.19
N PRO A 203 2.49 6.90 0.84
CA PRO A 203 3.94 7.03 0.77
C PRO A 203 4.63 5.66 0.86
N HIS A 204 5.44 5.31 -0.14
CA HIS A 204 6.20 4.07 -0.18
C HIS A 204 7.70 4.36 -0.30
N PRO A 205 8.50 4.13 0.76
CA PRO A 205 9.95 4.21 0.66
C PRO A 205 10.50 3.09 -0.22
N SER A 206 11.53 3.40 -1.02
CA SER A 206 12.24 2.38 -1.79
C SER A 206 13.04 1.45 -0.88
N PRO A 207 13.24 0.18 -1.25
CA PRO A 207 14.01 -0.79 -0.43
C PRO A 207 15.42 -0.35 -0.06
N ASP A 208 16.09 0.45 -0.89
CA ASP A 208 17.42 1.03 -0.62
C ASP A 208 17.37 2.28 0.29
N GLY A 209 16.17 2.75 0.62
CA GLY A 209 15.98 3.97 1.41
C GLY A 209 16.35 5.27 0.72
N ALA A 210 16.57 5.29 -0.60
CA ALA A 210 16.99 6.49 -1.33
C ALA A 210 15.82 7.36 -1.79
N HIS A 211 14.63 6.78 -1.94
CA HIS A 211 13.46 7.43 -2.53
C HIS A 211 12.21 7.22 -1.69
N LEU A 212 11.29 8.18 -1.78
CA LEU A 212 9.91 8.07 -1.29
C LEU A 212 8.96 8.32 -2.48
N LEU A 213 8.20 7.30 -2.86
CA LEU A 213 7.14 7.39 -3.87
C LEU A 213 5.83 7.77 -3.17
N TYR A 214 5.00 8.63 -3.78
CA TYR A 214 3.66 8.94 -3.29
C TYR A 214 2.73 9.36 -4.44
N LEU A 215 1.43 9.27 -4.19
CA LEU A 215 0.37 9.66 -5.12
C LEU A 215 -0.14 11.07 -4.78
N ALA A 216 -0.15 11.97 -5.74
CA ALA A 216 -0.63 13.34 -5.58
C ALA A 216 -1.90 13.56 -6.39
N TYR A 217 -2.97 13.99 -5.71
CA TYR A 217 -4.22 14.43 -6.31
C TYR A 217 -4.27 15.94 -6.47
N PRO A 218 -5.15 16.46 -7.34
CA PRO A 218 -5.41 17.89 -7.45
C PRO A 218 -5.86 18.50 -6.13
N THR A 219 -5.53 19.77 -5.93
CA THR A 219 -6.01 20.60 -4.81
C THR A 219 -7.52 20.48 -4.64
N GLY A 220 -7.98 20.32 -3.40
CA GLY A 220 -9.41 20.23 -3.05
C GLY A 220 -10.04 18.85 -3.25
N THR A 221 -9.26 17.82 -3.64
CA THR A 221 -9.75 16.44 -3.68
C THR A 221 -10.06 15.96 -2.25
N THR A 222 -11.22 15.34 -2.07
CA THR A 222 -11.60 14.71 -0.80
C THR A 222 -11.32 13.21 -0.88
N GLY A 223 -10.57 12.68 0.10
CA GLY A 223 -10.15 11.27 0.12
C GLY A 223 -9.22 10.93 -1.05
N HIS A 224 -9.29 9.68 -1.49
CA HIS A 224 -8.44 9.14 -2.57
C HIS A 224 -9.29 8.41 -3.64
N PRO A 225 -10.21 9.11 -4.33
CA PRO A 225 -11.11 8.46 -5.29
C PRO A 225 -10.36 7.94 -6.52
N ALA A 226 -10.95 6.94 -7.20
CA ALA A 226 -10.47 6.47 -8.49
C ALA A 226 -10.85 7.43 -9.63
N ASN A 227 -10.21 7.25 -10.79
CA ASN A 227 -10.53 7.93 -12.05
C ASN A 227 -10.42 9.46 -12.02
N LEU A 228 -9.40 9.97 -11.33
CA LEU A 228 -9.02 11.38 -11.38
C LEU A 228 -7.67 11.58 -12.07
N PRO A 229 -7.39 12.81 -12.59
CA PRO A 229 -6.03 13.18 -12.93
C PRO A 229 -5.17 13.16 -11.67
N VAL A 230 -4.13 12.32 -11.66
CA VAL A 230 -3.20 12.15 -10.54
C VAL A 230 -1.76 12.20 -11.04
N ALA A 231 -0.83 12.39 -10.12
CA ALA A 231 0.59 12.28 -10.39
C ALA A 231 1.26 11.29 -9.43
N LEU A 232 2.15 10.46 -9.94
CA LEU A 232 3.15 9.78 -9.12
C LEU A 232 4.34 10.72 -8.94
N CYS A 233 4.74 10.88 -7.70
CA CYS A 233 5.79 11.80 -7.28
C CYS A 233 6.88 11.07 -6.53
N LEU A 234 8.13 11.50 -6.73
CA LEU A 234 9.29 11.05 -5.96
C LEU A 234 9.82 12.20 -5.10
N ALA A 235 10.28 11.85 -3.91
CA ALA A 235 11.02 12.72 -3.00
C ALA A 235 12.22 11.97 -2.42
N ASN A 236 13.12 12.69 -1.76
CA ASN A 236 14.02 12.06 -0.80
C ASN A 236 13.22 11.61 0.45
N PRO A 237 13.71 10.66 1.25
CA PRO A 237 13.07 10.21 2.49
C PRO A 237 12.85 11.32 3.53
N ASP A 238 13.63 12.39 3.48
CA ASP A 238 13.45 13.58 4.32
C ASP A 238 12.40 14.58 3.80
N GLY A 239 11.75 14.28 2.65
CA GLY A 239 10.73 15.12 2.01
C GLY A 239 11.29 16.20 1.09
N THR A 240 12.60 16.27 0.88
CA THR A 240 13.25 17.20 -0.07
C THR A 240 13.22 16.65 -1.50
N HIS A 241 13.64 17.48 -2.48
CA HIS A 241 13.80 17.11 -3.89
C HIS A 241 12.56 16.46 -4.52
N ARG A 242 11.39 16.97 -4.18
CA ARG A 242 10.10 16.49 -4.70
C ARG A 242 9.97 16.79 -6.18
N ARG A 243 9.57 15.77 -6.96
CA ARG A 243 9.31 15.91 -8.40
C ARG A 243 8.19 14.98 -8.85
N ARG A 244 7.39 15.42 -9.78
CA ARG A 244 6.45 14.55 -10.49
C ARG A 244 7.20 13.70 -11.51
N VAL A 245 6.87 12.42 -11.60
CA VAL A 245 7.48 11.48 -12.56
C VAL A 245 6.50 10.96 -13.60
N LEU A 246 5.21 10.86 -13.24
CA LEU A 246 4.13 10.45 -14.13
C LEU A 246 2.87 11.24 -13.84
N GLU A 247 2.08 11.52 -14.88
CA GLU A 247 0.74 12.09 -14.78
C GLU A 247 -0.22 11.27 -15.65
N PHE A 248 -1.33 10.83 -15.08
CA PHE A 248 -2.32 9.99 -15.76
C PHE A 248 -3.69 10.06 -15.06
N THR A 249 -4.67 9.35 -15.60
CA THR A 249 -5.97 9.15 -14.94
C THR A 249 -5.90 7.86 -14.10
N GLY A 250 -5.96 8.01 -12.78
CA GLY A 250 -5.82 6.91 -11.82
C GLY A 250 -6.46 7.26 -10.47
N GLY A 251 -5.76 6.97 -9.38
CA GLY A 251 -6.20 7.24 -8.01
C GLY A 251 -6.25 5.98 -7.16
N GLN A 252 -7.37 5.73 -6.48
CA GLN A 252 -7.59 4.51 -5.71
C GLN A 252 -7.20 3.28 -6.53
N GLY A 253 -6.39 2.40 -5.95
CA GLY A 253 -5.89 1.18 -6.59
C GLY A 253 -4.57 1.34 -7.35
N THR A 254 -4.04 2.55 -7.50
CA THR A 254 -2.78 2.77 -8.23
C THR A 254 -1.57 2.25 -7.45
N ILE A 255 -1.34 2.80 -6.26
CA ILE A 255 -0.23 2.42 -5.36
C ILE A 255 -0.70 2.35 -3.90
N ASN A 256 -1.81 1.68 -3.63
CA ASN A 256 -2.32 1.52 -2.25
C ASN A 256 -1.40 0.68 -1.35
N VAL A 257 -0.51 -0.09 -1.94
CA VAL A 257 0.39 -1.03 -1.27
C VAL A 257 1.83 -0.83 -1.76
N PRO A 258 2.84 -1.33 -1.03
CA PRO A 258 4.23 -1.25 -1.45
C PRO A 258 4.43 -1.82 -2.87
N CYS A 259 5.00 -1.01 -3.75
CA CYS A 259 5.02 -1.29 -5.20
C CYS A 259 6.43 -1.20 -5.84
N TRP A 260 7.47 -1.02 -5.03
CA TRP A 260 8.84 -0.97 -5.50
C TRP A 260 9.39 -2.34 -5.90
N SER A 261 10.24 -2.36 -6.95
CA SER A 261 11.06 -3.53 -7.23
C SER A 261 12.07 -3.77 -6.10
N PRO A 262 12.43 -5.04 -5.81
CA PRO A 262 13.33 -5.36 -4.70
C PRO A 262 14.72 -4.69 -4.81
N ASP A 263 15.17 -4.36 -6.01
CA ASP A 263 16.42 -3.69 -6.30
C ASP A 263 16.30 -2.15 -6.33
N SER A 264 15.13 -1.60 -6.03
CA SER A 264 14.82 -0.17 -6.05
C SER A 264 14.95 0.52 -7.41
N SER A 265 15.13 -0.22 -8.50
CA SER A 265 15.35 0.36 -9.84
C SER A 265 14.06 0.81 -10.51
N ALA A 266 12.90 0.31 -10.06
CA ALA A 266 11.60 0.52 -10.67
C ALA A 266 10.46 0.45 -9.64
N PHE A 267 9.28 0.91 -10.04
CA PHE A 267 8.03 0.66 -9.32
C PHE A 267 6.91 0.29 -10.29
N ALA A 268 5.96 -0.51 -9.82
CA ALA A 268 4.75 -0.89 -10.56
C ALA A 268 3.56 -0.01 -10.14
N TYR A 269 2.61 0.21 -11.07
CA TYR A 269 1.40 0.98 -10.78
C TYR A 269 0.24 0.59 -11.71
#